data_cceeff65493ec986789cb692f8a15535
#
_entry.id   cceeff65493ec986789cb692f8a15535
#
_cell.length_a   1.000
_cell.length_b   1.000
_cell.length_c   1.000
_cell.angle_alpha   90.00
_cell.angle_beta   90.00
_cell.angle_gamma   90.00
#
_symmetry.space_group_name_H-M   'P 1'
#
loop_
_entity.id
_entity.type
_entity.pdbx_description
1 polymer ?
#
loop_
_entity_poly.entity_id
_entity_poly.type
_entity_poly.pdbx_seq_one_letter_code
_entity_poly.pdbx_strand_id
1 'polypeptide(L)'
;MPIKNIKIPKKDVFLAEFVGIMLGDGNIYCSKEKGVYQIKVTNNSETDKEYLLNYVRPLAKKLFGVDGTISFDKNRKGINLRIAGIELFKFLLSIGLVE
;
A
#
# COMPACT_ATOMS: atom_id res chain seq x y z
N MET A 1 -5.92 6.03 -19.84
CA MET A 1 -5.56 6.41 -18.48
C MET A 1 -4.06 6.65 -18.38
N PRO A 2 -3.65 7.77 -17.83
CA PRO A 2 -2.23 7.97 -17.63
C PRO A 2 -1.67 6.95 -16.65
N ILE A 3 -0.55 6.36 -17.03
CA ILE A 3 0.17 5.45 -16.15
C ILE A 3 0.82 6.30 -15.06
N LYS A 4 0.51 6.01 -13.81
CA LYS A 4 1.17 6.69 -12.70
C LYS A 4 2.59 6.17 -12.59
N ASN A 5 3.55 7.04 -12.86
CA ASN A 5 4.95 6.72 -12.64
C ASN A 5 5.22 6.78 -11.15
N ILE A 6 5.74 5.70 -10.62
CA ILE A 6 6.18 5.68 -9.23
C ILE A 6 7.67 5.98 -9.14
N LYS A 7 8.06 6.49 -7.99
CA LYS A 7 9.45 6.60 -7.63
C LYS A 7 9.95 5.21 -7.22
N ILE A 8 11.10 4.80 -7.75
CA ILE A 8 11.71 3.53 -7.33
C ILE A 8 12.55 3.80 -6.10
N PRO A 9 12.19 3.25 -4.92
CA PRO A 9 12.93 3.53 -3.70
C PRO A 9 14.25 2.80 -3.64
N LYS A 10 15.18 3.37 -2.89
CA LYS A 10 16.44 2.69 -2.58
C LYS A 10 16.16 1.56 -1.59
N LYS A 11 16.97 0.52 -1.62
CA LYS A 11 16.89 -0.58 -0.66
C LYS A 11 17.49 -0.13 0.68
N ASP A 12 16.71 0.55 1.48
CA ASP A 12 17.12 1.09 2.77
C ASP A 12 16.14 0.65 3.88
N VAL A 13 16.35 1.20 5.08
CA VAL A 13 15.52 0.84 6.24
C VAL A 13 14.05 1.22 6.07
N PHE A 14 13.76 2.28 5.32
CA PHE A 14 12.37 2.71 5.10
C PHE A 14 11.62 1.73 4.20
N LEU A 15 12.29 1.24 3.16
CA LEU A 15 11.70 0.20 2.31
C LEU A 15 11.50 -1.09 3.10
N ALA A 16 12.50 -1.49 3.89
CA ALA A 16 12.40 -2.69 4.73
C ALA A 16 11.22 -2.59 5.70
N GLU A 17 11.00 -1.41 6.28
CA GLU A 17 9.87 -1.16 7.16
C GLU A 17 8.54 -1.29 6.44
N PHE A 18 8.43 -0.71 5.25
CA PHE A 18 7.21 -0.83 4.44
C PHE A 18 6.92 -2.29 4.08
N VAL A 19 7.94 -3.04 3.70
CA VAL A 19 7.80 -4.47 3.41
C VAL A 19 7.30 -5.23 4.63
N GLY A 20 7.84 -4.90 5.83
CA GLY A 20 7.38 -5.49 7.08
C GLY A 20 5.90 -5.21 7.36
N ILE A 21 5.46 -3.97 7.10
CA ILE A 21 4.05 -3.58 7.24
C ILE A 21 3.19 -4.40 6.28
N MET A 22 3.63 -4.56 5.03
CA MET A 22 2.89 -5.34 4.02
C MET A 22 2.80 -6.81 4.42
N LEU A 23 3.86 -7.38 4.96
CA LEU A 23 3.86 -8.78 5.40
C LEU A 23 2.91 -9.02 6.57
N GLY A 24 2.78 -8.04 7.47
CA GLY A 24 1.89 -8.14 8.63
C GLY A 24 0.44 -7.82 8.31
N ASP A 25 0.19 -6.65 7.71
CA ASP A 25 -1.16 -6.08 7.56
C ASP A 25 -1.55 -5.80 6.11
N GLY A 26 -0.69 -6.10 5.17
CA GLY A 26 -0.91 -5.76 3.77
C GLY A 26 -1.55 -6.87 2.96
N ASN A 27 -2.10 -6.48 1.83
CA ASN A 27 -2.65 -7.38 0.84
C ASN A 27 -2.37 -6.83 -0.55
N ILE A 28 -1.93 -7.69 -1.45
CA ILE A 28 -1.73 -7.32 -2.85
C ILE A 28 -2.85 -7.95 -3.67
N TYR A 29 -3.57 -7.11 -4.41
CA TYR A 29 -4.71 -7.54 -5.19
C TYR A 29 -4.50 -7.22 -6.67
N CYS A 30 -4.85 -8.18 -7.50
CA CYS A 30 -4.76 -8.02 -8.95
C CYS A 30 -5.99 -8.63 -9.61
N SER A 31 -6.62 -7.88 -10.50
CA SER A 31 -7.65 -8.40 -11.39
C SER A 31 -7.28 -8.03 -12.82
N LYS A 32 -6.74 -8.97 -13.57
CA LYS A 32 -6.32 -8.74 -14.96
C LYS A 32 -7.51 -8.40 -15.84
N GLU A 33 -8.66 -9.03 -15.59
CA GLU A 33 -9.88 -8.78 -16.36
C GLU A 33 -10.36 -7.35 -16.22
N LYS A 34 -10.26 -6.79 -15.03
CA LYS A 34 -10.70 -5.42 -14.74
C LYS A 34 -9.57 -4.41 -14.85
N GLY A 35 -8.35 -4.85 -15.10
CA GLY A 35 -7.19 -3.98 -15.14
C GLY A 35 -6.87 -3.34 -13.80
N VAL A 36 -7.21 -3.99 -12.69
CA VAL A 36 -7.01 -3.47 -11.35
C VAL A 36 -5.76 -4.07 -10.73
N TYR A 37 -4.85 -3.20 -10.31
CA TYR A 37 -3.62 -3.58 -9.60
C TYR A 37 -3.50 -2.66 -8.39
N GLN A 38 -3.60 -3.22 -7.19
CA GLN A 38 -3.57 -2.39 -5.99
C GLN A 38 -2.96 -3.12 -4.81
N ILE A 39 -2.46 -2.34 -3.86
CA ILE A 39 -2.11 -2.83 -2.54
C ILE A 39 -3.05 -2.22 -1.52
N LYS A 40 -3.22 -2.91 -0.40
CA LYS A 40 -4.07 -2.46 0.68
C LYS A 40 -3.42 -2.80 2.00
N VAL A 41 -3.34 -1.81 2.90
CA VAL A 41 -2.94 -2.02 4.29
C VAL A 41 -4.16 -1.79 5.16
N THR A 42 -4.52 -2.78 5.97
CA THR A 42 -5.72 -2.72 6.82
C THR A 42 -5.31 -2.73 8.29
N ASN A 43 -5.82 -1.75 9.04
CA ASN A 43 -5.59 -1.65 10.47
C ASN A 43 -6.92 -1.44 11.19
N ASN A 44 -6.89 -1.46 12.54
CA ASN A 44 -8.07 -1.19 13.35
C ASN A 44 -8.35 0.31 13.36
N SER A 45 -9.57 0.73 12.99
CA SER A 45 -9.94 2.14 12.89
C SER A 45 -10.01 2.87 14.23
N GLU A 46 -10.14 2.14 15.34
CA GLU A 46 -10.19 2.75 16.66
C GLU A 46 -8.80 2.90 17.28
N THR A 47 -7.92 1.90 17.11
CA THR A 47 -6.61 1.87 17.79
C THR A 47 -5.45 2.28 16.89
N ASP A 48 -5.54 2.02 15.58
CA ASP A 48 -4.41 2.18 14.66
C ASP A 48 -4.62 3.25 13.60
N LYS A 49 -5.72 4.01 13.69
CA LYS A 49 -6.05 5.04 12.69
C LYS A 49 -4.93 6.07 12.53
N GLU A 50 -4.43 6.59 13.64
CA GLU A 50 -3.37 7.60 13.60
C GLU A 50 -2.07 7.03 13.04
N TYR A 51 -1.74 5.80 13.38
CA TYR A 51 -0.58 5.13 12.83
C TYR A 51 -0.68 5.03 11.30
N LEU A 52 -1.82 4.57 10.79
CA LEU A 52 -2.01 4.44 9.34
C LEU A 52 -1.94 5.78 8.62
N LEU A 53 -2.64 6.80 9.16
CA LEU A 53 -2.73 8.11 8.52
C LEU A 53 -1.45 8.92 8.65
N ASN A 54 -0.78 8.86 9.80
CA ASN A 54 0.35 9.75 10.10
C ASN A 54 1.70 9.09 9.90
N TYR A 55 1.76 7.79 9.74
CA TYR A 55 3.00 7.06 9.59
C TYR A 55 3.06 6.23 8.30
N VAL A 56 2.13 5.29 8.12
CA VAL A 56 2.17 4.38 6.97
C VAL A 56 1.93 5.12 5.65
N ARG A 57 0.93 5.99 5.62
CA ARG A 57 0.60 6.77 4.42
C ARG A 57 1.74 7.71 4.00
N PRO A 58 2.34 8.50 4.93
CA PRO A 58 3.50 9.32 4.58
C PRO A 58 4.72 8.50 4.16
N LEU A 59 4.91 7.32 4.76
CA LEU A 59 6.00 6.43 4.38
C LEU A 59 5.85 5.97 2.94
N ALA A 60 4.65 5.56 2.53
CA ALA A 60 4.39 5.16 1.16
C ALA A 60 4.63 6.32 0.18
N LYS A 61 4.20 7.52 0.54
CA LYS A 61 4.45 8.72 -0.27
C LYS A 61 5.93 9.01 -0.42
N LYS A 62 6.67 8.90 0.67
CA LYS A 62 8.13 9.12 0.66
C LYS A 62 8.83 8.10 -0.25
N LEU A 63 8.43 6.84 -0.16
CA LEU A 63 9.07 5.76 -0.92
C LEU A 63 8.70 5.76 -2.40
N PHE A 64 7.41 5.95 -2.71
CA PHE A 64 6.90 5.75 -4.06
C PHE A 64 6.39 7.02 -4.74
N GLY A 65 6.29 8.11 -4.00
CA GLY A 65 5.81 9.37 -4.54
C GLY A 65 4.32 9.41 -4.86
N VAL A 66 3.54 8.47 -4.31
CA VAL A 66 2.10 8.39 -4.56
C VAL A 66 1.30 8.49 -3.27
N ASP A 67 0.14 9.12 -3.35
CA ASP A 67 -0.81 9.17 -2.24
C ASP A 67 -1.78 7.99 -2.33
N GLY A 68 -2.06 7.40 -1.17
CA GLY A 68 -3.07 6.36 -1.10
C GLY A 68 -4.45 6.93 -0.80
N THR A 69 -5.46 6.10 -0.99
CA THR A 69 -6.85 6.41 -0.67
C THR A 69 -7.23 5.73 0.64
N ILE A 70 -7.83 6.50 1.54
CA ILE A 70 -8.29 5.97 2.82
C ILE A 70 -9.77 5.59 2.70
N SER A 71 -10.10 4.40 3.18
CA SER A 71 -11.49 3.95 3.25
C SER A 71 -11.73 3.23 4.58
N PHE A 72 -13.00 3.18 4.99
CA PHE A 72 -13.41 2.52 6.21
C PHE A 72 -14.35 1.36 5.89
N ASP A 73 -14.18 0.24 6.60
CA ASP A 73 -15.10 -0.88 6.46
C ASP A 73 -16.40 -0.57 7.18
N LYS A 74 -17.53 -0.78 6.50
CA LYS A 74 -18.87 -0.43 7.05
C LYS A 74 -19.27 -1.31 8.22
N ASN A 75 -18.92 -2.60 8.17
CA ASN A 75 -19.40 -3.59 9.14
C ASN A 75 -18.29 -4.09 10.08
N ARG A 76 -17.10 -3.53 9.96
CA ARG A 76 -15.95 -3.93 10.76
C ARG A 76 -15.18 -2.67 11.15
N LYS A 77 -14.49 -2.74 12.27
CA LYS A 77 -13.66 -1.63 12.73
C LYS A 77 -12.34 -1.62 11.97
N GLY A 78 -12.42 -1.47 10.64
CA GLY A 78 -11.28 -1.49 9.74
C GLY A 78 -11.07 -0.16 9.06
N ILE A 79 -9.83 0.26 8.96
CA ILE A 79 -9.41 1.38 8.12
C ILE A 79 -8.40 0.86 7.11
N ASN A 80 -8.57 1.25 5.86
CA ASN A 80 -7.75 0.76 4.77
C ASN A 80 -7.01 1.89 4.08
N LEU A 81 -5.73 1.67 3.82
CA LEU A 81 -4.95 2.49 2.91
C LEU A 81 -4.82 1.70 1.61
N ARG A 82 -5.32 2.25 0.50
CA ARG A 82 -5.26 1.62 -0.81
C ARG A 82 -4.37 2.43 -1.73
N ILE A 83 -3.46 1.78 -2.41
CA ILE A 83 -2.62 2.41 -3.43
C ILE A 83 -2.76 1.59 -4.70
N ALA A 84 -3.28 2.22 -5.76
CA ALA A 84 -3.47 1.58 -7.05
C ALA A 84 -2.33 1.94 -8.00
N GLY A 85 -1.91 0.99 -8.83
CA GLY A 85 -0.91 1.22 -9.84
C GLY A 85 -0.16 -0.04 -10.23
N ILE A 86 -0.05 -0.29 -11.53
CA ILE A 86 0.63 -1.47 -12.05
C ILE A 86 2.14 -1.45 -11.75
N GLU A 87 2.75 -0.26 -11.80
CA GLU A 87 4.19 -0.13 -11.55
C GLU A 87 4.55 -0.49 -10.11
N LEU A 88 3.76 0.00 -9.15
CA LEU A 88 3.95 -0.35 -7.75
C LEU A 88 3.72 -1.85 -7.52
N PHE A 89 2.68 -2.40 -8.13
CA PHE A 89 2.37 -3.82 -8.04
C PHE A 89 3.56 -4.66 -8.54
N LYS A 90 4.09 -4.34 -9.73
CA LYS A 90 5.22 -5.05 -10.30
C LYS A 90 6.48 -4.92 -9.45
N PHE A 91 6.73 -3.73 -8.91
CA PHE A 91 7.89 -3.50 -8.06
C PHE A 91 7.83 -4.37 -6.81
N LEU A 92 6.69 -4.42 -6.14
CA LEU A 92 6.54 -5.21 -4.92
C LEU A 92 6.68 -6.71 -5.19
N LEU A 93 6.16 -7.20 -6.32
CA LEU A 93 6.38 -8.59 -6.72
C LEU A 93 7.88 -8.85 -6.98
N SER A 94 8.59 -7.89 -7.56
CA SER A 94 10.01 -8.04 -7.88
C SER A 94 10.89 -8.18 -6.63
N ILE A 95 10.46 -7.66 -5.50
CA ILE A 95 11.22 -7.76 -4.25
C ILE A 95 10.72 -8.89 -3.33
N GLY A 96 9.82 -9.73 -3.85
CA GLY A 96 9.41 -10.97 -3.17
C GLY A 96 8.06 -10.96 -2.50
N LEU A 97 7.29 -9.88 -2.55
CA LEU A 97 5.93 -9.86 -2.03
C LEU A 97 5.01 -10.54 -3.04
N VAL A 98 4.02 -11.29 -2.53
CA VAL A 98 3.08 -12.05 -3.36
C VAL A 98 1.65 -11.69 -2.99
N GLU A 99 0.75 -11.87 -3.98
CA GLU A 99 -0.68 -11.67 -3.73
C GLU A 99 -1.28 -12.75 -2.83
#